data_eedefc07a0ac548e9e1328ceee2850c8
#
_entry.id   eedefc07a0ac548e9e1328ceee2850c8
#
_cell.length_a   1.000
_cell.length_b   1.000
_cell.length_c   1.000
_cell.angle_alpha   90.00
_cell.angle_beta   90.00
_cell.angle_gamma   90.00
#
_symmetry.space_group_name_H-M   'P 1'
#
loop_
_entity.id
_entity.type
_entity.pdbx_description
1 polymer ?
#
loop_
_entity_poly.entity_id
_entity_poly.type
_entity_poly.pdbx_seq_one_letter_code
_entity_poly.pdbx_strand_id
1 'polypeptide(L)'
;MEITGRIKTVLPLQQGTSQRGPWSKAIIVIEYQSGNYTNILARENMGKAAEFAALPVGAEFKFWFDPVSREHQGRYYTQCNCFNWQPVGQQPAAPQGYAPQPPQGYAPAPQQNYPPQPQQGHAPQAPGYAPQPGGVVDGDCPY
;
A
#
# COMPACT_ATOMS: atom_id res chain seq x y z
N MET A 1 10.13 18.59 8.73
CA MET A 1 10.19 18.16 7.31
C MET A 1 9.07 17.19 7.02
N GLU A 2 8.60 17.12 5.76
CA GLU A 2 7.60 16.11 5.35
C GLU A 2 8.07 15.34 4.11
N ILE A 3 7.65 14.08 4.01
CA ILE A 3 7.95 13.21 2.89
C ILE A 3 6.79 12.24 2.67
N THR A 4 6.48 11.98 1.42
CA THR A 4 5.53 10.91 1.06
C THR A 4 6.32 9.76 0.46
N GLY A 5 6.09 8.56 0.97
CA GLY A 5 6.81 7.38 0.51
C GLY A 5 6.12 6.08 0.87
N ARG A 6 6.54 5.03 0.20
CA ARG A 6 6.07 3.67 0.42
C ARG A 6 6.97 2.97 1.43
N ILE A 7 6.37 2.28 2.38
CA ILE A 7 7.13 1.50 3.38
C ILE A 7 7.76 0.29 2.69
N LYS A 8 9.09 0.27 2.65
CA LYS A 8 9.89 -0.84 2.09
C LYS A 8 10.08 -1.94 3.12
N THR A 9 10.45 -1.56 4.33
CA THR A 9 10.79 -2.50 5.39
C THR A 9 10.50 -1.86 6.75
N VAL A 10 9.99 -2.68 7.67
CA VAL A 10 9.89 -2.33 9.09
C VAL A 10 10.90 -3.19 9.84
N LEU A 11 11.80 -2.55 10.56
CA LEU A 11 12.78 -3.25 11.38
C LEU A 11 12.15 -3.71 12.71
N PRO A 12 12.67 -4.75 13.34
CA PRO A 12 12.19 -5.22 14.64
C PRO A 12 12.14 -4.09 15.67
N LEU A 13 11.07 -4.03 16.44
CA LEU A 13 10.93 -3.07 17.54
C LEU A 13 12.04 -3.28 18.56
N GLN A 14 12.81 -2.23 18.82
CA GLN A 14 13.85 -2.22 19.85
C GLN A 14 13.24 -1.73 21.16
N GLN A 15 13.51 -2.43 22.23
CA GLN A 15 13.05 -2.08 23.58
C GLN A 15 14.17 -2.29 24.59
N GLY A 16 14.16 -1.49 25.63
CA GLY A 16 15.14 -1.60 26.70
C GLY A 16 14.74 -0.78 27.91
N THR A 17 15.58 -0.85 28.95
CA THR A 17 15.46 -0.04 30.16
C THR A 17 16.71 0.80 30.32
N SER A 18 16.53 2.08 30.59
CA SER A 18 17.58 3.02 30.90
C SER A 18 17.38 3.58 32.29
N GLN A 19 18.35 4.38 32.80
CA GLN A 19 18.21 5.09 34.07
C GLN A 19 17.00 6.05 34.14
N ARG A 20 16.48 6.44 32.94
CA ARG A 20 15.29 7.29 32.81
C ARG A 20 13.98 6.50 32.67
N GLY A 21 14.05 5.17 32.74
CA GLY A 21 12.94 4.26 32.60
C GLY A 21 12.97 3.43 31.30
N PRO A 22 11.90 2.67 31.05
CA PRO A 22 11.79 1.84 29.86
C PRO A 22 11.69 2.72 28.60
N TRP A 23 12.28 2.25 27.52
CA TRP A 23 12.22 2.93 26.22
C TRP A 23 11.88 1.93 25.10
N SER A 24 11.31 2.43 24.02
CA SER A 24 11.13 1.69 22.79
C SER A 24 11.44 2.57 21.58
N LYS A 25 11.93 1.93 20.51
CA LYS A 25 12.29 2.56 19.26
C LYS A 25 11.88 1.67 18.10
N ALA A 26 11.13 2.23 17.19
CA ALA A 26 10.82 1.61 15.91
C ALA A 26 11.58 2.31 14.77
N ILE A 27 11.97 1.56 13.77
CA ILE A 27 12.67 2.06 12.59
C ILE A 27 11.97 1.49 11.36
N ILE A 28 11.66 2.35 10.42
CA ILE A 28 11.15 1.97 9.11
C ILE A 28 12.05 2.52 8.01
N VAL A 29 12.09 1.80 6.90
CA VAL A 29 12.74 2.23 5.66
C VAL A 29 11.63 2.54 4.66
N ILE A 30 11.64 3.71 4.10
CA ILE A 30 10.69 4.15 3.08
C ILE A 30 11.39 4.36 1.75
N GLU A 31 10.67 4.11 0.67
CA GLU A 31 11.03 4.49 -0.68
C GLU A 31 10.17 5.66 -1.14
N TYR A 32 10.76 6.62 -1.80
CA TYR A 32 10.06 7.80 -2.31
C TYR A 32 10.59 8.19 -3.70
N GLN A 33 9.91 9.11 -4.37
CA GLN A 33 10.24 9.54 -5.73
C GLN A 33 10.38 8.35 -6.70
N SER A 34 9.29 7.59 -6.84
CA SER A 34 9.23 6.41 -7.72
C SER A 34 10.25 5.30 -7.39
N GLY A 35 10.63 5.17 -6.13
CA GLY A 35 11.54 4.14 -5.66
C GLY A 35 13.03 4.43 -5.85
N ASN A 36 13.37 5.60 -6.39
CA ASN A 36 14.77 5.97 -6.64
C ASN A 36 15.55 6.36 -5.38
N TYR A 37 14.84 6.74 -4.33
CA TYR A 37 15.46 7.16 -3.08
C TYR A 37 14.89 6.40 -1.89
N THR A 38 15.71 6.22 -0.89
CA THR A 38 15.30 5.64 0.39
C THR A 38 15.63 6.58 1.54
N ASN A 39 14.81 6.55 2.57
CA ASN A 39 15.09 7.24 3.83
C ASN A 39 14.75 6.32 5.01
N ILE A 40 15.47 6.52 6.11
CA ILE A 40 15.27 5.77 7.35
C ILE A 40 14.62 6.70 8.35
N LEU A 41 13.41 6.36 8.78
CA LEU A 41 12.68 7.09 9.79
C LEU A 41 12.62 6.29 11.08
N ALA A 42 12.87 6.95 12.19
CA ALA A 42 12.79 6.34 13.50
C ALA A 42 11.73 7.01 14.37
N ARG A 43 11.10 6.26 15.24
CA ARG A 43 10.16 6.76 16.24
C ARG A 43 10.54 6.22 17.62
N GLU A 44 10.82 7.14 18.51
CA GLU A 44 11.11 6.86 19.92
C GLU A 44 9.89 7.31 20.74
N ASN A 45 9.30 6.42 21.45
CA ASN A 45 8.27 6.61 22.48
C ASN A 45 7.54 5.28 22.65
N MET A 46 7.28 4.86 23.88
CA MET A 46 6.74 3.52 24.18
C MET A 46 5.49 3.15 23.37
N GLY A 47 4.43 3.94 23.43
CA GLY A 47 3.19 3.63 22.70
C GLY A 47 3.32 3.87 21.20
N LYS A 48 3.82 5.01 20.82
CA LYS A 48 3.93 5.42 19.41
C LYS A 48 4.95 4.61 18.60
N ALA A 49 6.00 4.09 19.23
CA ALA A 49 6.94 3.20 18.56
C ALA A 49 6.29 1.87 18.15
N ALA A 50 5.43 1.31 18.98
CA ALA A 50 4.70 0.09 18.64
C ALA A 50 3.72 0.31 17.50
N GLU A 51 2.96 1.42 17.50
CA GLU A 51 2.08 1.80 16.40
C GLU A 51 2.86 1.99 15.10
N PHE A 52 4.02 2.64 15.15
CA PHE A 52 4.89 2.88 14.02
C PHE A 52 5.49 1.59 13.45
N ALA A 53 5.84 0.64 14.32
CA ALA A 53 6.32 -0.69 13.92
C ALA A 53 5.22 -1.58 13.32
N ALA A 54 3.95 -1.27 13.58
CA ALA A 54 2.80 -2.02 13.05
C ALA A 54 2.34 -1.52 11.66
N LEU A 55 3.00 -0.51 11.10
CA LEU A 55 2.62 0.01 9.79
C LEU A 55 2.83 -1.04 8.68
N PRO A 56 1.87 -1.17 7.75
CA PRO A 56 1.93 -2.20 6.72
C PRO A 56 3.02 -1.92 5.67
N VAL A 57 3.87 -2.91 5.43
CA VAL A 57 4.87 -2.87 4.36
C VAL A 57 4.18 -2.79 3.00
N GLY A 58 4.69 -1.98 2.10
CA GLY A 58 4.13 -1.75 0.77
C GLY A 58 3.07 -0.63 0.70
N ALA A 59 2.56 -0.17 1.83
CA ALA A 59 1.62 0.94 1.86
C ALA A 59 2.32 2.30 1.76
N GLU A 60 1.61 3.28 1.22
CA GLU A 60 2.10 4.64 1.05
C GLU A 60 1.58 5.55 2.15
N PHE A 61 2.50 6.27 2.77
CA PHE A 61 2.23 7.20 3.85
C PHE A 61 2.90 8.54 3.63
N LYS A 62 2.31 9.57 4.18
CA LYS A 62 2.92 10.87 4.39
C LYS A 62 3.48 10.91 5.82
N PHE A 63 4.77 11.23 5.93
CA PHE A 63 5.49 11.27 7.19
C PHE A 63 5.97 12.69 7.47
N TRP A 64 5.91 13.10 8.73
CA TRP A 64 6.51 14.33 9.23
C TRP A 64 7.63 13.95 10.19
N PHE A 65 8.81 14.47 9.93
CA PHE A 65 10.01 14.13 10.70
C PHE A 65 10.94 15.33 10.84
N ASP A 66 11.77 15.28 11.89
CA ASP A 66 12.86 16.20 12.12
C ASP A 66 14.18 15.45 12.14
N PRO A 67 15.22 15.96 11.45
CA PRO A 67 16.58 15.44 11.61
C PRO A 67 17.12 15.89 12.98
N VAL A 68 17.56 14.95 13.76
CA VAL A 68 18.19 15.18 15.08
C VAL A 68 19.56 14.60 15.06
N SER A 69 20.57 15.43 15.35
CA SER A 69 21.96 14.99 15.46
C SER A 69 22.37 14.87 16.92
N ARG A 70 23.06 13.79 17.23
CA ARG A 70 23.64 13.55 18.55
C ARG A 70 25.12 13.27 18.40
N GLU A 71 25.90 13.83 19.31
CA GLU A 71 27.33 13.53 19.42
C GLU A 71 27.53 12.31 20.31
N HIS A 72 28.36 11.39 19.86
CA HIS A 72 28.86 10.30 20.67
C HIS A 72 30.34 10.01 20.31
N GLN A 73 31.20 10.07 21.31
CA GLN A 73 32.63 9.84 21.13
C GLN A 73 33.27 10.70 20.00
N GLY A 74 32.93 11.98 19.95
CA GLY A 74 33.46 12.91 18.94
C GLY A 74 32.90 12.71 17.53
N ARG A 75 31.85 11.88 17.35
CA ARG A 75 31.16 11.70 16.08
C ARG A 75 29.72 12.15 16.17
N TYR A 76 29.23 12.74 15.11
CA TYR A 76 27.83 13.17 15.01
C TYR A 76 27.02 12.12 14.23
N TYR A 77 25.91 11.70 14.81
CA TYR A 77 24.97 10.77 14.23
C TYR A 77 23.63 11.48 14.02
N THR A 78 23.19 11.56 12.77
CA THR A 78 21.90 12.17 12.44
C THR A 78 20.84 11.09 12.28
N GLN A 79 19.71 11.26 12.94
CA GLN A 79 18.55 10.40 12.87
C GLN A 79 17.34 11.23 12.44
N CYS A 80 16.55 10.76 11.48
CA CYS A 80 15.27 11.35 11.12
C CYS A 80 14.21 10.84 12.11
N ASN A 81 13.79 11.69 13.03
CA ASN A 81 12.80 11.32 14.04
C ASN A 81 11.40 11.67 13.57
N CYS A 82 10.61 10.64 13.25
CA CYS A 82 9.24 10.80 12.79
C CYS A 82 8.30 11.11 13.95
N PHE A 83 7.56 12.20 13.90
CA PHE A 83 6.63 12.58 14.95
C PHE A 83 5.17 12.42 14.54
N ASN A 84 4.87 12.33 13.25
CA ASN A 84 3.51 12.10 12.75
C ASN A 84 3.53 11.35 11.41
N TRP A 85 2.45 10.61 11.12
CA TRP A 85 2.26 9.91 9.85
C TRP A 85 0.78 9.78 9.51
N GLN A 86 0.46 9.75 8.21
CA GLN A 86 -0.90 9.59 7.70
C GLN A 86 -0.88 8.71 6.45
N PRO A 87 -1.82 7.77 6.29
CA PRO A 87 -1.95 6.99 5.05
C PRO A 87 -2.33 7.90 3.88
N VAL A 88 -1.68 7.67 2.73
CA VAL A 88 -2.03 8.34 1.48
C VAL A 88 -3.10 7.50 0.78
N GLY A 89 -4.21 8.13 0.39
CA GLY A 89 -5.28 7.45 -0.36
C GLY A 89 -6.39 6.82 0.48
N GLN A 90 -6.33 6.85 1.80
CA GLN A 90 -7.54 6.71 2.59
C GLN A 90 -8.22 8.09 2.64
N GLN A 91 -9.09 8.35 1.66
CA GLN A 91 -10.17 9.29 1.92
C GLN A 91 -10.84 8.81 3.21
N PRO A 92 -11.09 9.71 4.19
CA PRO A 92 -11.95 9.36 5.30
C PRO A 92 -13.21 8.79 4.67
N ALA A 93 -13.57 7.56 5.06
CA ALA A 93 -14.81 6.96 4.62
C ALA A 93 -15.89 7.99 4.87
N ALA A 94 -16.49 8.52 3.79
CA ALA A 94 -17.63 9.39 3.90
C ALA A 94 -18.63 8.62 4.78
N PRO A 95 -19.25 9.25 5.78
CA PRO A 95 -20.28 8.60 6.55
C PRO A 95 -21.25 8.02 5.53
N GLN A 96 -21.51 6.72 5.60
CA GLN A 96 -22.51 6.08 4.76
C GLN A 96 -23.82 6.81 5.00
N GLY A 97 -24.09 7.80 4.15
CA GLY A 97 -25.36 8.44 4.03
C GLY A 97 -26.34 7.35 3.65
N TYR A 98 -27.40 7.28 4.40
CA TYR A 98 -28.59 6.49 4.20
C TYR A 98 -28.81 6.20 2.72
N ALA A 99 -28.84 4.90 2.37
CA ALA A 99 -29.34 4.46 1.10
C ALA A 99 -30.76 4.99 0.96
N PRO A 100 -31.10 5.70 -0.14
CA PRO A 100 -32.49 6.07 -0.38
C PRO A 100 -33.24 4.76 -0.58
N GLN A 101 -34.25 4.52 0.27
CA GLN A 101 -35.21 3.46 0.09
C GLN A 101 -35.88 3.62 -1.29
N PRO A 102 -35.96 2.55 -2.07
CA PRO A 102 -36.74 2.60 -3.30
C PRO A 102 -38.20 2.85 -2.94
N PRO A 103 -38.90 3.74 -3.66
CA PRO A 103 -40.32 3.95 -3.40
C PRO A 103 -41.08 2.66 -3.67
N GLN A 104 -41.77 2.19 -2.63
CA GLN A 104 -42.75 1.14 -2.76
C GLN A 104 -43.96 1.67 -3.50
N GLY A 105 -44.36 0.91 -4.52
CA GLY A 105 -45.73 0.93 -4.99
C GLY A 105 -45.91 1.51 -6.37
N TYR A 106 -45.93 0.63 -7.37
CA TYR A 106 -46.89 0.63 -8.45
C TYR A 106 -47.06 -0.80 -8.94
N ALA A 107 -48.35 -1.20 -9.04
CA ALA A 107 -48.81 -2.52 -9.40
C ALA A 107 -48.36 -2.90 -10.83
N PRO A 108 -48.15 -4.21 -11.12
CA PRO A 108 -47.78 -4.65 -12.47
C PRO A 108 -48.95 -4.55 -13.41
N ALA A 109 -48.73 -3.90 -14.55
CA ALA A 109 -49.62 -3.93 -15.66
C ALA A 109 -49.55 -5.31 -16.39
N PRO A 110 -50.63 -5.79 -16.98
CA PRO A 110 -50.72 -7.15 -17.49
C PRO A 110 -49.84 -7.37 -18.73
N GLN A 111 -49.21 -8.53 -18.74
CA GLN A 111 -48.43 -9.05 -19.87
C GLN A 111 -49.26 -9.21 -21.12
N GLN A 112 -48.88 -8.57 -22.20
CA GLN A 112 -49.26 -8.94 -23.53
C GLN A 112 -48.32 -10.01 -24.08
N ASN A 113 -48.90 -11.16 -24.37
CA ASN A 113 -48.31 -12.28 -25.06
C ASN A 113 -47.83 -11.88 -26.45
N TYR A 114 -46.54 -11.97 -26.74
CA TYR A 114 -46.03 -12.06 -28.10
C TYR A 114 -45.51 -13.47 -28.39
N PRO A 115 -45.85 -14.05 -29.54
CA PRO A 115 -45.43 -15.40 -29.91
C PRO A 115 -43.93 -15.44 -30.26
N PRO A 116 -43.28 -16.60 -30.12
CA PRO A 116 -41.86 -16.73 -30.36
C PRO A 116 -41.52 -16.75 -31.84
N GLN A 117 -40.53 -15.98 -32.26
CA GLN A 117 -39.93 -16.08 -33.57
C GLN A 117 -38.90 -17.21 -33.62
N PRO A 118 -38.80 -17.93 -34.74
CA PRO A 118 -37.95 -19.10 -34.88
C PRO A 118 -36.48 -18.72 -35.05
N GLN A 119 -35.64 -19.51 -34.39
CA GLN A 119 -34.18 -19.53 -34.52
C GLN A 119 -33.78 -19.87 -35.95
N GLN A 120 -32.94 -19.03 -36.55
CA GLN A 120 -32.09 -19.44 -37.64
C GLN A 120 -30.68 -19.74 -37.10
N GLY A 121 -30.31 -21.00 -37.24
CA GLY A 121 -28.96 -21.48 -36.94
C GLY A 121 -27.96 -20.97 -37.97
N HIS A 122 -26.78 -20.65 -37.48
CA HIS A 122 -25.60 -20.66 -38.31
C HIS A 122 -24.53 -21.52 -37.68
N ALA A 123 -24.02 -22.38 -38.53
CA ALA A 123 -23.11 -23.46 -38.33
C ALA A 123 -21.68 -22.99 -37.91
N PRO A 124 -20.89 -23.95 -37.43
CA PRO A 124 -19.55 -23.68 -36.86
C PRO A 124 -18.48 -23.61 -37.94
N GLN A 125 -17.52 -22.74 -37.78
CA GLN A 125 -16.23 -22.88 -38.43
C GLN A 125 -15.11 -22.98 -37.41
N ALA A 126 -14.52 -24.15 -37.30
CA ALA A 126 -13.15 -24.40 -36.94
C ALA A 126 -12.32 -24.45 -38.25
N PRO A 127 -11.00 -24.65 -38.27
CA PRO A 127 -10.00 -24.66 -37.24
C PRO A 127 -8.64 -24.00 -37.62
N GLY A 128 -7.73 -23.98 -36.68
CA GLY A 128 -6.35 -24.22 -36.98
C GLY A 128 -5.44 -23.02 -37.14
N TYR A 129 -4.55 -22.88 -36.17
CA TYR A 129 -3.13 -22.75 -36.45
C TYR A 129 -2.34 -23.25 -35.24
N ALA A 130 -1.47 -24.19 -35.52
CA ALA A 130 -0.57 -24.83 -34.59
C ALA A 130 0.59 -23.90 -34.18
N PRO A 131 1.23 -24.12 -33.02
CA PRO A 131 2.41 -23.40 -32.64
C PRO A 131 3.66 -23.99 -33.30
N GLN A 132 4.52 -23.12 -33.78
CA GLN A 132 5.90 -23.51 -34.13
C GLN A 132 6.80 -23.31 -32.93
N PRO A 133 7.67 -24.29 -32.66
CA PRO A 133 8.78 -24.12 -31.74
C PRO A 133 10.04 -23.66 -32.48
N GLY A 134 10.80 -22.79 -31.87
CA GLY A 134 12.13 -22.49 -32.41
C GLY A 134 12.73 -21.21 -31.88
N GLY A 135 13.81 -21.36 -31.13
CA GLY A 135 14.72 -20.26 -30.86
C GLY A 135 15.32 -20.24 -29.46
N VAL A 136 16.17 -21.21 -29.17
CA VAL A 136 17.24 -21.09 -28.18
C VAL A 136 18.23 -20.06 -28.68
N VAL A 137 18.49 -19.04 -27.90
CA VAL A 137 19.73 -18.28 -28.01
C VAL A 137 20.33 -18.12 -26.62
N ASP A 138 21.34 -18.94 -26.41
CA ASP A 138 22.40 -18.72 -25.44
C ASP A 138 22.99 -17.32 -25.67
N GLY A 139 23.16 -16.58 -24.63
CA GLY A 139 23.79 -15.28 -24.57
C GLY A 139 24.40 -15.06 -23.22
N ASP A 140 25.45 -15.80 -23.00
CA ASP A 140 26.56 -15.56 -22.08
C ASP A 140 26.95 -14.07 -22.08
N CYS A 141 26.93 -13.43 -20.91
CA CYS A 141 27.68 -12.21 -20.65
C CYS A 141 28.14 -12.19 -19.21
N PRO A 142 29.41 -12.33 -18.95
CA PRO A 142 30.04 -12.06 -17.67
C PRO A 142 30.32 -10.57 -17.51
N TYR A 143 30.21 -10.12 -16.31
CA TYR A 143 30.77 -9.03 -15.51
C TYR A 143 29.75 -8.41 -14.60
#